data_7f2ee89a00427a84ec8c657d505d99cb
#
_entry.id   7f2ee89a00427a84ec8c657d505d99cb
#
_cell.length_a   1.000
_cell.length_b   1.000
_cell.length_c   1.000
_cell.angle_alpha   90.00
_cell.angle_beta   90.00
_cell.angle_gamma   90.00
#
_symmetry.space_group_name_H-M   'P 1'
#
loop_
_entity.id
_entity.type
_entity.pdbx_description
1 polymer ?
#
loop_
_entity_poly.entity_id
_entity_poly.type
_entity_poly.pdbx_seq_one_letter_code
_entity_poly.pdbx_strand_id
1 'polypeptide(L)'
;MKQDLADFTGYLREVKKSSENTIQSYARDLKGFFRFMEGIGIEDAAQINRTNIMSYVYELQKEKKAAATVSRSIASVRAFFYFLMRCGSVSENPAAQIEAPKAERKMPSVLPLEKVELLLEQPKSSDARGMRDKAMLEVLYATGIRVSELVSLKMEDVNLSFEYIRCQKGGKSRMIPIGSKAKEALWIYLKKGRMELLQDPTESCVFLNYSGKPMTRQGFWKIVKGYAGQAGIEEEITPHVLRHSFAAHLIENGADLRAVQEMLGHSDISTTQIYMKLTENKLKSVYAKAHPRA
;
A
#
# COMPACT_ATOMS: atom_id res chain seq x y z
N MET A 1 7.07 -26.91 16.00
CA MET A 1 6.76 -25.56 15.46
C MET A 1 6.71 -25.45 13.93
N LYS A 2 7.54 -26.15 13.12
CA LYS A 2 7.47 -26.04 11.65
C LYS A 2 6.17 -26.59 11.05
N GLN A 3 5.70 -27.74 11.54
CA GLN A 3 4.43 -28.31 11.10
C GLN A 3 3.26 -27.41 11.48
N ASP A 4 3.23 -26.92 12.72
CA ASP A 4 2.17 -26.03 13.20
C ASP A 4 2.06 -24.74 12.36
N LEU A 5 3.21 -24.24 11.84
CA LEU A 5 3.21 -23.11 10.92
C LEU A 5 2.56 -23.45 9.59
N ALA A 6 2.84 -24.63 9.04
CA ALA A 6 2.23 -25.09 7.79
C ALA A 6 0.71 -25.23 7.96
N ASP A 7 0.26 -25.86 9.03
CA ASP A 7 -1.15 -26.06 9.36
C ASP A 7 -1.87 -24.72 9.59
N PHE A 8 -1.22 -23.81 10.33
CA PHE A 8 -1.75 -22.45 10.54
C PHE A 8 -1.90 -21.66 9.23
N THR A 9 -0.89 -21.73 8.34
CA THR A 9 -1.01 -21.05 7.04
C THR A 9 -2.09 -21.66 6.16
N GLY A 10 -2.28 -22.96 6.21
CA GLY A 10 -3.43 -23.68 5.61
C GLY A 10 -4.76 -23.17 6.16
N TYR A 11 -4.89 -23.12 7.49
CA TYR A 11 -6.08 -22.57 8.16
C TYR A 11 -6.38 -21.13 7.75
N LEU A 12 -5.37 -20.25 7.66
CA LEU A 12 -5.55 -18.88 7.22
C LEU A 12 -6.07 -18.80 5.77
N ARG A 13 -5.61 -19.71 4.90
CA ARG A 13 -5.99 -19.74 3.49
C ARG A 13 -7.40 -20.30 3.29
N GLU A 14 -7.67 -21.46 3.87
CA GLU A 14 -8.87 -22.24 3.59
C GLU A 14 -10.08 -21.82 4.44
N VAL A 15 -9.85 -21.59 5.74
CA VAL A 15 -10.91 -21.28 6.70
C VAL A 15 -11.13 -19.79 6.86
N LYS A 16 -10.04 -19.04 7.09
CA LYS A 16 -10.12 -17.57 7.29
C LYS A 16 -10.18 -16.80 5.99
N LYS A 17 -9.91 -17.42 4.83
CA LYS A 17 -9.85 -16.78 3.51
C LYS A 17 -9.02 -15.50 3.52
N SER A 18 -7.93 -15.53 4.27
CA SER A 18 -7.03 -14.38 4.40
C SER A 18 -6.29 -14.10 3.09
N SER A 19 -5.94 -12.83 2.85
CA SER A 19 -5.15 -12.49 1.68
C SER A 19 -3.76 -13.14 1.74
N GLU A 20 -3.18 -13.49 0.58
CA GLU A 20 -1.85 -14.09 0.51
C GLU A 20 -0.79 -13.20 1.17
N ASN A 21 -0.90 -11.87 1.04
CA ASN A 21 -0.02 -10.92 1.73
C ASN A 21 -0.11 -11.02 3.26
N THR A 22 -1.31 -11.26 3.80
CA THR A 22 -1.51 -11.48 5.24
C THR A 22 -0.85 -12.79 5.67
N ILE A 23 -1.07 -13.87 4.91
CA ILE A 23 -0.49 -15.20 5.18
C ILE A 23 1.04 -15.11 5.18
N GLN A 24 1.64 -14.51 4.14
CA GLN A 24 3.09 -14.36 4.03
C GLN A 24 3.67 -13.47 5.14
N SER A 25 2.96 -12.42 5.54
CA SER A 25 3.39 -11.52 6.61
C SER A 25 3.38 -12.25 7.96
N TYR A 26 2.30 -12.98 8.26
CA TYR A 26 2.19 -13.77 9.48
C TYR A 26 3.22 -14.92 9.52
N ALA A 27 3.40 -15.61 8.40
CA ALA A 27 4.42 -16.67 8.31
C ALA A 27 5.84 -16.11 8.54
N ARG A 28 6.15 -14.92 8.03
CA ARG A 28 7.44 -14.28 8.26
C ARG A 28 7.64 -13.90 9.73
N ASP A 29 6.64 -13.28 10.32
CA ASP A 29 6.67 -12.87 11.73
C ASP A 29 6.83 -14.09 12.64
N LEU A 30 6.07 -15.18 12.40
CA LEU A 30 6.16 -16.43 13.16
C LEU A 30 7.49 -17.16 12.98
N LYS A 31 8.08 -17.15 11.78
CA LYS A 31 9.44 -17.69 11.58
C LYS A 31 10.48 -16.94 12.44
N GLY A 32 10.35 -15.63 12.56
CA GLY A 32 11.20 -14.84 13.46
C GLY A 32 10.98 -15.21 14.93
N PHE A 33 9.72 -15.32 15.32
CA PHE A 33 9.32 -15.73 16.66
C PHE A 33 9.85 -17.12 17.02
N PHE A 34 9.67 -18.11 16.17
CA PHE A 34 10.14 -19.48 16.43
C PHE A 34 11.65 -19.57 16.52
N ARG A 35 12.38 -18.83 15.66
CA ARG A 35 13.83 -18.77 15.76
C ARG A 35 14.30 -18.21 17.11
N PHE A 36 13.60 -17.20 17.63
CA PHE A 36 13.88 -16.65 18.95
C PHE A 36 13.59 -17.70 20.06
N MET A 37 12.47 -18.41 19.98
CA MET A 37 12.12 -19.46 20.96
C MET A 37 13.13 -20.61 20.94
N GLU A 38 13.51 -21.08 19.76
CA GLU A 38 14.55 -22.10 19.59
C GLU A 38 15.90 -21.63 20.19
N GLY A 39 16.24 -20.35 20.05
CA GLY A 39 17.44 -19.73 20.62
C GLY A 39 17.48 -19.69 22.14
N ILE A 40 16.33 -19.78 22.81
CA ILE A 40 16.21 -19.89 24.28
C ILE A 40 15.85 -21.32 24.74
N GLY A 41 15.98 -22.32 23.85
CA GLY A 41 15.80 -23.71 24.15
C GLY A 41 14.34 -24.22 24.17
N ILE A 42 13.40 -23.46 23.60
CA ILE A 42 11.99 -23.85 23.52
C ILE A 42 11.67 -24.31 22.08
N GLU A 43 11.43 -25.62 21.94
CA GLU A 43 11.14 -26.23 20.63
C GLU A 43 9.67 -26.58 20.42
N ASP A 44 8.88 -26.64 21.49
CA ASP A 44 7.45 -26.95 21.45
C ASP A 44 6.62 -25.66 21.74
N ALA A 45 5.64 -25.38 20.89
CA ALA A 45 4.73 -24.26 21.08
C ALA A 45 3.92 -24.37 22.38
N ALA A 46 3.64 -25.57 22.87
CA ALA A 46 2.92 -25.81 24.12
C ALA A 46 3.69 -25.35 25.38
N GLN A 47 5.02 -25.23 25.29
CA GLN A 47 5.87 -24.75 26.39
C GLN A 47 5.98 -23.22 26.45
N ILE A 48 5.50 -22.52 25.40
CA ILE A 48 5.59 -21.05 25.30
C ILE A 48 4.57 -20.42 26.24
N ASN A 49 5.06 -19.61 27.14
CA ASN A 49 4.23 -18.84 28.06
C ASN A 49 4.30 -17.31 27.77
N ARG A 50 3.51 -16.54 28.52
CA ARG A 50 3.46 -15.07 28.35
C ARG A 50 4.84 -14.42 28.51
N THR A 51 5.67 -14.88 29.44
CA THR A 51 7.00 -14.31 29.70
C THR A 51 7.91 -14.47 28.49
N ASN A 52 7.89 -15.65 27.85
CA ASN A 52 8.67 -15.90 26.63
C ASN A 52 8.26 -14.96 25.50
N ILE A 53 6.96 -14.72 25.32
CA ILE A 53 6.48 -13.78 24.28
C ILE A 53 6.90 -12.35 24.62
N MET A 54 6.83 -11.93 25.88
CA MET A 54 7.30 -10.61 26.31
C MET A 54 8.80 -10.43 26.08
N SER A 55 9.61 -11.47 26.31
CA SER A 55 11.05 -11.45 26.00
C SER A 55 11.30 -11.27 24.50
N TYR A 56 10.51 -11.92 23.64
CA TYR A 56 10.57 -11.70 22.20
C TYR A 56 10.18 -10.27 21.80
N VAL A 57 9.12 -9.71 22.39
CA VAL A 57 8.69 -8.33 22.15
C VAL A 57 9.81 -7.35 22.54
N TYR A 58 10.45 -7.58 23.69
CA TYR A 58 11.61 -6.78 24.13
C TYR A 58 12.77 -6.86 23.14
N GLU A 59 13.09 -8.06 22.61
CA GLU A 59 14.15 -8.23 21.61
C GLU A 59 13.84 -7.44 20.31
N LEU A 60 12.58 -7.48 19.84
CA LEU A 60 12.16 -6.66 18.69
C LEU A 60 12.33 -5.14 18.93
N GLN A 61 12.07 -4.70 20.17
CA GLN A 61 12.27 -3.29 20.55
C GLN A 61 13.76 -2.93 20.63
N LYS A 62 14.59 -3.81 21.19
CA LYS A 62 16.06 -3.68 21.23
C LYS A 62 16.66 -3.61 19.82
N GLU A 63 16.13 -4.39 18.87
CA GLU A 63 16.47 -4.30 17.46
C GLU A 63 15.92 -3.04 16.76
N LYS A 64 15.29 -2.12 17.50
CA LYS A 64 14.69 -0.87 17.00
C LYS A 64 13.67 -1.10 15.87
N LYS A 65 12.93 -2.21 15.92
CA LYS A 65 11.81 -2.42 14.97
C LYS A 65 10.72 -1.38 15.18
N ALA A 66 10.15 -0.89 14.07
CA ALA A 66 9.04 0.07 14.13
C ALA A 66 7.85 -0.49 14.94
N ALA A 67 7.17 0.36 15.70
CA ALA A 67 6.02 -0.01 16.54
C ALA A 67 4.94 -0.78 15.75
N ALA A 68 4.67 -0.39 14.50
CA ALA A 68 3.75 -1.12 13.61
C ALA A 68 4.21 -2.55 13.31
N THR A 69 5.52 -2.80 13.19
CA THR A 69 6.10 -4.14 12.99
C THR A 69 5.94 -4.98 14.24
N VAL A 70 6.24 -4.42 15.41
CA VAL A 70 6.05 -5.10 16.71
C VAL A 70 4.58 -5.45 16.91
N SER A 71 3.67 -4.50 16.68
CA SER A 71 2.21 -4.70 16.81
C SER A 71 1.72 -5.80 15.88
N ARG A 72 2.18 -5.84 14.62
CA ARG A 72 1.83 -6.90 13.69
C ARG A 72 2.38 -8.26 14.13
N SER A 73 3.61 -8.31 14.64
CA SER A 73 4.21 -9.54 15.14
C SER A 73 3.44 -10.11 16.36
N ILE A 74 3.01 -9.25 17.28
CA ILE A 74 2.13 -9.66 18.40
C ILE A 74 0.79 -10.20 17.86
N ALA A 75 0.21 -9.53 16.87
CA ALA A 75 -1.05 -9.97 16.26
C ALA A 75 -0.91 -11.35 15.59
N SER A 76 0.21 -11.59 14.87
CA SER A 76 0.47 -12.90 14.24
C SER A 76 0.68 -14.02 15.26
N VAL A 77 1.43 -13.76 16.34
CA VAL A 77 1.62 -14.71 17.46
C VAL A 77 0.29 -15.00 18.15
N ARG A 78 -0.51 -13.97 18.43
CA ARG A 78 -1.84 -14.13 19.04
C ARG A 78 -2.78 -14.97 18.16
N ALA A 79 -2.79 -14.72 16.85
CA ALA A 79 -3.60 -15.47 15.90
C ALA A 79 -3.15 -16.94 15.81
N PHE A 80 -1.84 -17.21 15.88
CA PHE A 80 -1.26 -18.54 15.88
C PHE A 80 -1.68 -19.34 17.14
N PHE A 81 -1.53 -18.77 18.32
CA PHE A 81 -1.96 -19.43 19.56
C PHE A 81 -3.47 -19.61 19.64
N TYR A 82 -4.26 -18.70 19.08
CA TYR A 82 -5.70 -18.90 18.94
C TYR A 82 -6.03 -20.11 18.05
N PHE A 83 -5.27 -20.32 16.98
CA PHE A 83 -5.40 -21.51 16.14
C PHE A 83 -5.02 -22.77 16.91
N LEU A 84 -3.88 -22.81 17.61
CA LEU A 84 -3.45 -23.96 18.42
C LEU A 84 -4.47 -24.31 19.51
N MET A 85 -5.06 -23.32 20.16
CA MET A 85 -6.11 -23.53 21.16
C MET A 85 -7.36 -24.17 20.53
N ARG A 86 -7.74 -23.78 19.31
CA ARG A 86 -8.85 -24.42 18.59
C ARG A 86 -8.56 -25.86 18.18
N CYS A 87 -7.30 -26.18 17.94
CA CYS A 87 -6.86 -27.56 17.63
C CYS A 87 -6.67 -28.42 18.90
N GLY A 88 -6.84 -27.83 20.10
CA GLY A 88 -6.61 -28.54 21.35
C GLY A 88 -5.13 -28.75 21.70
N SER A 89 -4.20 -28.15 20.96
CA SER A 89 -2.76 -28.28 21.19
C SER A 89 -2.28 -27.48 22.41
N VAL A 90 -3.01 -26.43 22.77
CA VAL A 90 -2.77 -25.62 23.98
C VAL A 90 -4.09 -25.30 24.66
N SER A 91 -4.07 -25.19 26.01
CA SER A 91 -5.27 -24.91 26.81
C SER A 91 -5.68 -23.43 26.82
N GLU A 92 -4.71 -22.54 26.67
CA GLU A 92 -4.92 -21.10 26.68
C GLU A 92 -4.04 -20.38 25.66
N ASN A 93 -4.39 -19.12 25.38
CA ASN A 93 -3.59 -18.29 24.47
C ASN A 93 -2.67 -17.35 25.29
N PRO A 94 -1.36 -17.65 25.38
CA PRO A 94 -0.43 -16.87 26.18
C PRO A 94 -0.20 -15.43 25.65
N ALA A 95 -0.63 -15.15 24.39
CA ALA A 95 -0.55 -13.83 23.80
C ALA A 95 -1.83 -12.99 23.97
N ALA A 96 -2.90 -13.53 24.59
CA ALA A 96 -4.21 -12.88 24.65
C ALA A 96 -4.14 -11.47 25.26
N GLN A 97 -3.45 -11.33 26.38
CA GLN A 97 -3.37 -10.09 27.17
C GLN A 97 -2.13 -9.23 26.89
N ILE A 98 -1.34 -9.56 25.85
CA ILE A 98 -0.16 -8.75 25.50
C ILE A 98 -0.61 -7.52 24.75
N GLU A 99 -0.36 -6.35 25.33
CA GLU A 99 -0.67 -5.08 24.69
C GLU A 99 0.36 -4.77 23.58
N ALA A 100 -0.15 -4.42 22.41
CA ALA A 100 0.69 -3.96 21.33
C ALA A 100 1.07 -2.48 21.53
N PRO A 101 2.32 -2.07 21.24
CA PRO A 101 2.68 -0.68 21.29
C PRO A 101 1.79 0.13 20.35
N LYS A 102 1.25 1.24 20.86
CA LYS A 102 0.46 2.16 20.03
C LYS A 102 1.38 2.83 19.03
N ALA A 103 1.20 2.51 17.75
CA ALA A 103 1.85 3.27 16.70
C ALA A 103 1.20 4.67 16.65
N GLU A 104 1.98 5.72 16.81
CA GLU A 104 1.51 7.07 16.50
C GLU A 104 1.07 7.11 15.05
N ARG A 105 -0.19 7.45 14.82
CA ARG A 105 -0.70 7.68 13.47
C ARG A 105 -0.15 9.02 13.00
N LYS A 106 1.01 9.02 12.36
CA LYS A 106 1.52 10.21 11.68
C LYS A 106 0.49 10.63 10.63
N MET A 107 0.25 11.93 10.55
CA MET A 107 -0.57 12.47 9.46
C MET A 107 0.09 12.10 8.12
N PRO A 108 -0.71 11.72 7.10
CA PRO A 108 -0.17 11.43 5.78
C PRO A 108 0.60 12.64 5.24
N SER A 109 1.79 12.41 4.73
CA SER A 109 2.51 13.42 3.98
C SER A 109 1.74 13.71 2.67
N VAL A 110 1.50 14.98 2.39
CA VAL A 110 0.85 15.47 1.18
C VAL A 110 1.82 16.41 0.49
N LEU A 111 2.09 16.17 -0.78
CA LEU A 111 2.90 17.07 -1.59
C LEU A 111 2.06 18.26 -2.05
N PRO A 112 2.59 19.48 -2.03
CA PRO A 112 1.98 20.62 -2.70
C PRO A 112 1.76 20.34 -4.20
N LEU A 113 0.76 20.98 -4.79
CA LEU A 113 0.40 20.77 -6.20
C LEU A 113 1.59 21.04 -7.13
N GLU A 114 2.34 22.10 -6.87
CA GLU A 114 3.51 22.50 -7.65
C GLU A 114 4.60 21.42 -7.68
N LYS A 115 4.81 20.72 -6.54
CA LYS A 115 5.78 19.64 -6.46
C LYS A 115 5.28 18.37 -7.17
N VAL A 116 3.97 18.13 -7.15
CA VAL A 116 3.38 17.04 -7.92
C VAL A 116 3.52 17.30 -9.41
N GLU A 117 3.20 18.49 -9.88
CA GLU A 117 3.36 18.88 -11.29
C GLU A 117 4.82 18.76 -11.72
N LEU A 118 5.76 19.29 -10.93
CA LEU A 118 7.19 19.17 -11.19
C LEU A 118 7.63 17.70 -11.32
N LEU A 119 7.12 16.80 -10.46
CA LEU A 119 7.41 15.36 -10.54
C LEU A 119 6.84 14.75 -11.83
N LEU A 120 5.58 15.08 -12.16
CA LEU A 120 4.90 14.57 -13.34
C LEU A 120 5.56 15.00 -14.65
N GLU A 121 6.24 16.14 -14.69
CA GLU A 121 6.95 16.67 -15.85
C GLU A 121 8.32 16.03 -16.09
N GLN A 122 8.90 15.29 -15.12
CA GLN A 122 10.23 14.71 -15.27
C GLN A 122 10.35 13.67 -16.37
N PRO A 123 9.39 12.71 -16.55
CA PRO A 123 9.55 11.71 -17.58
C PRO A 123 9.48 12.31 -18.99
N LYS A 124 10.56 12.15 -19.77
CA LYS A 124 10.60 12.56 -21.18
C LYS A 124 9.94 11.49 -22.04
N SER A 125 8.91 11.84 -22.81
CA SER A 125 8.23 10.92 -23.73
C SER A 125 9.01 10.67 -25.03
N SER A 126 10.34 10.72 -24.98
CA SER A 126 11.23 10.50 -26.14
C SER A 126 11.50 9.04 -26.44
N ASP A 127 11.37 8.17 -25.45
CA ASP A 127 11.57 6.72 -25.56
C ASP A 127 10.44 5.93 -24.89
N ALA A 128 10.40 4.64 -25.14
CA ALA A 128 9.34 3.76 -24.60
C ALA A 128 9.27 3.74 -23.07
N ARG A 129 10.40 3.91 -22.39
CA ARG A 129 10.46 3.94 -20.92
C ARG A 129 9.88 5.25 -20.38
N GLY A 130 10.28 6.36 -20.95
CA GLY A 130 9.77 7.67 -20.55
C GLY A 130 8.27 7.80 -20.81
N MET A 131 7.77 7.30 -21.95
CA MET A 131 6.32 7.23 -22.24
C MET A 131 5.59 6.39 -21.20
N ARG A 132 6.12 5.21 -20.82
CA ARG A 132 5.57 4.37 -19.76
C ARG A 132 5.54 5.07 -18.42
N ASP A 133 6.67 5.64 -18.03
CA ASP A 133 6.83 6.27 -16.72
C ASP A 133 5.91 7.49 -16.58
N LYS A 134 5.81 8.30 -17.63
CA LYS A 134 4.84 9.41 -17.72
C LYS A 134 3.41 8.90 -17.54
N ALA A 135 3.00 7.89 -18.30
CA ALA A 135 1.67 7.31 -18.20
C ALA A 135 1.38 6.72 -16.80
N MET A 136 2.36 6.03 -16.20
CA MET A 136 2.20 5.47 -14.84
C MET A 136 2.01 6.55 -13.78
N LEU A 137 2.81 7.62 -13.82
CA LEU A 137 2.70 8.73 -12.87
C LEU A 137 1.39 9.50 -13.05
N GLU A 138 1.03 9.83 -14.29
CA GLU A 138 -0.23 10.52 -14.60
C GLU A 138 -1.45 9.70 -14.16
N VAL A 139 -1.51 8.40 -14.48
CA VAL A 139 -2.61 7.52 -14.06
C VAL A 139 -2.67 7.41 -12.55
N LEU A 140 -1.52 7.24 -11.87
CA LEU A 140 -1.48 7.13 -10.41
C LEU A 140 -2.04 8.39 -9.75
N TYR A 141 -1.62 9.56 -10.21
CA TYR A 141 -2.08 10.82 -9.63
C TYR A 141 -3.52 11.17 -10.03
N ALA A 142 -3.93 10.93 -11.28
CA ALA A 142 -5.29 11.21 -11.73
C ALA A 142 -6.37 10.33 -11.06
N THR A 143 -6.01 9.13 -10.58
CA THR A 143 -6.97 8.14 -10.10
C THR A 143 -6.80 7.77 -8.63
N GLY A 144 -5.65 8.07 -8.07
CA GLY A 144 -5.30 7.67 -6.71
C GLY A 144 -5.34 6.16 -6.45
N ILE A 145 -5.25 5.30 -7.48
CA ILE A 145 -5.25 3.85 -7.30
C ILE A 145 -4.02 3.36 -6.53
N ARG A 146 -4.10 2.16 -5.96
CA ARG A 146 -2.94 1.57 -5.29
C ARG A 146 -1.90 1.13 -6.31
N VAL A 147 -0.62 1.21 -5.96
CA VAL A 147 0.46 0.73 -6.86
C VAL A 147 0.25 -0.72 -7.30
N SER A 148 -0.27 -1.56 -6.40
CA SER A 148 -0.59 -2.95 -6.77
C SER A 148 -1.66 -3.03 -7.86
N GLU A 149 -2.65 -2.13 -7.84
CA GLU A 149 -3.69 -2.04 -8.86
C GLU A 149 -3.11 -1.48 -10.16
N LEU A 150 -2.27 -0.43 -10.07
CA LEU A 150 -1.59 0.16 -11.23
C LEU A 150 -0.74 -0.85 -11.99
N VAL A 151 0.13 -1.59 -11.31
CA VAL A 151 1.05 -2.55 -11.96
C VAL A 151 0.35 -3.82 -12.45
N SER A 152 -0.83 -4.13 -11.92
CA SER A 152 -1.65 -5.27 -12.36
C SER A 152 -2.76 -4.89 -13.34
N LEU A 153 -2.84 -3.62 -13.74
CA LEU A 153 -3.85 -3.13 -14.69
C LEU A 153 -3.71 -3.85 -16.03
N LYS A 154 -4.81 -4.38 -16.53
CA LYS A 154 -4.85 -5.08 -17.82
C LYS A 154 -5.41 -4.20 -18.93
N MET A 155 -5.12 -4.56 -20.17
CA MET A 155 -5.63 -3.85 -21.35
C MET A 155 -7.16 -3.75 -21.37
N GLU A 156 -7.86 -4.80 -20.94
CA GLU A 156 -9.32 -4.84 -20.82
C GLU A 156 -9.90 -3.91 -19.74
N ASP A 157 -9.07 -3.47 -18.80
CA ASP A 157 -9.47 -2.58 -17.71
C ASP A 157 -9.37 -1.09 -18.08
N VAL A 158 -8.82 -0.78 -19.25
CA VAL A 158 -8.62 0.60 -19.73
C VAL A 158 -9.62 0.91 -20.83
N ASN A 159 -10.42 1.94 -20.64
CA ASN A 159 -11.33 2.46 -21.65
C ASN A 159 -11.05 3.94 -21.92
N LEU A 160 -10.27 4.21 -22.97
CA LEU A 160 -9.89 5.57 -23.34
C LEU A 160 -11.04 6.35 -24.02
N SER A 161 -12.00 5.65 -24.63
CA SER A 161 -13.15 6.29 -25.27
C SER A 161 -14.13 6.84 -24.25
N PHE A 162 -14.37 6.09 -23.17
CA PHE A 162 -15.24 6.51 -22.06
C PHE A 162 -14.45 7.09 -20.88
N GLU A 163 -13.14 7.28 -21.03
CA GLU A 163 -12.25 7.97 -20.07
C GLU A 163 -12.29 7.40 -18.65
N TYR A 164 -12.25 6.08 -18.52
CA TYR A 164 -12.16 5.41 -17.23
C TYR A 164 -11.19 4.23 -17.22
N ILE A 165 -10.76 3.89 -16.02
CA ILE A 165 -10.10 2.61 -15.72
C ILE A 165 -10.95 1.81 -14.73
N ARG A 166 -10.95 0.48 -14.87
CA ARG A 166 -11.60 -0.45 -13.97
C ARG A 166 -10.58 -1.07 -13.03
N CYS A 167 -10.78 -0.91 -11.73
CA CYS A 167 -9.97 -1.57 -10.71
C CYS A 167 -10.75 -2.69 -10.05
N GLN A 168 -10.16 -3.88 -10.01
CA GLN A 168 -10.76 -5.05 -9.38
C GLN A 168 -9.99 -5.46 -8.12
N LYS A 169 -10.70 -5.78 -7.04
CA LYS A 169 -10.10 -6.30 -5.80
C LYS A 169 -11.12 -7.12 -5.01
N GLY A 170 -10.77 -8.37 -4.73
CA GLY A 170 -11.59 -9.25 -3.87
C GLY A 170 -13.03 -9.42 -4.35
N GLY A 171 -13.25 -9.57 -5.66
CA GLY A 171 -14.57 -9.72 -6.27
C GLY A 171 -15.36 -8.42 -6.43
N LYS A 172 -14.85 -7.29 -5.93
CA LYS A 172 -15.44 -5.96 -6.13
C LYS A 172 -14.70 -5.22 -7.23
N SER A 173 -15.43 -4.57 -8.13
CA SER A 173 -14.89 -3.69 -9.16
C SER A 173 -15.35 -2.25 -8.92
N ARG A 174 -14.49 -1.29 -9.28
CA ARG A 174 -14.86 0.13 -9.32
C ARG A 174 -14.32 0.77 -10.60
N MET A 175 -15.08 1.66 -11.18
CA MET A 175 -14.67 2.48 -12.30
C MET A 175 -14.18 3.82 -11.77
N ILE A 176 -13.04 4.28 -12.28
CA ILE A 176 -12.41 5.54 -11.85
C ILE A 176 -12.19 6.36 -13.10
N PRO A 177 -12.73 7.58 -13.18
CA PRO A 177 -12.50 8.45 -14.32
C PRO A 177 -11.03 8.86 -14.40
N ILE A 178 -10.54 9.06 -15.63
CA ILE A 178 -9.20 9.59 -15.90
C ILE A 178 -9.34 10.95 -16.58
N GLY A 179 -8.52 11.90 -16.13
CA GLY A 179 -8.47 13.22 -16.75
C GLY A 179 -7.71 13.20 -18.09
N SER A 180 -7.85 14.28 -18.85
CA SER A 180 -7.28 14.43 -20.20
C SER A 180 -5.77 14.20 -20.26
N LYS A 181 -4.98 14.70 -19.29
CA LYS A 181 -3.51 14.52 -19.22
C LYS A 181 -3.14 13.04 -19.06
N ALA A 182 -3.82 12.34 -18.14
CA ALA A 182 -3.58 10.90 -17.92
C ALA A 182 -4.02 10.07 -19.13
N LYS A 183 -5.15 10.41 -19.75
CA LYS A 183 -5.64 9.79 -20.99
C LYS A 183 -4.63 9.94 -22.13
N GLU A 184 -4.12 11.13 -22.36
CA GLU A 184 -3.14 11.43 -23.40
C GLU A 184 -1.84 10.67 -23.19
N ALA A 185 -1.27 10.74 -21.99
CA ALA A 185 -0.05 10.02 -21.64
C ALA A 185 -0.21 8.51 -21.81
N LEU A 186 -1.34 7.96 -21.38
CA LEU A 186 -1.66 6.55 -21.52
C LEU A 186 -1.85 6.14 -22.97
N TRP A 187 -2.52 6.96 -23.77
CA TRP A 187 -2.70 6.75 -25.21
C TRP A 187 -1.34 6.70 -25.95
N ILE A 188 -0.46 7.68 -25.70
CA ILE A 188 0.88 7.72 -26.29
C ILE A 188 1.66 6.46 -25.93
N TYR A 189 1.65 6.08 -24.66
CA TYR A 189 2.33 4.87 -24.22
C TYR A 189 1.77 3.61 -24.88
N LEU A 190 0.45 3.44 -24.90
CA LEU A 190 -0.17 2.25 -25.48
C LEU A 190 0.09 2.12 -26.99
N LYS A 191 0.07 3.25 -27.72
CA LYS A 191 0.25 3.26 -29.16
C LYS A 191 1.70 3.12 -29.62
N LYS A 192 2.66 3.60 -28.81
CA LYS A 192 4.10 3.58 -29.17
C LYS A 192 4.92 2.80 -28.15
N GLY A 193 5.07 3.32 -26.95
CA GLY A 193 6.02 2.78 -25.98
C GLY A 193 5.75 1.33 -25.56
N ARG A 194 4.47 0.94 -25.39
CA ARG A 194 4.12 -0.45 -25.05
C ARG A 194 4.47 -1.41 -26.20
N MET A 195 4.26 -1.01 -27.44
CA MET A 195 4.56 -1.84 -28.61
C MET A 195 6.06 -2.14 -28.73
N GLU A 196 6.91 -1.17 -28.37
CA GLU A 196 8.37 -1.36 -28.34
C GLU A 196 8.83 -2.25 -27.17
N LEU A 197 8.14 -2.19 -26.03
CA LEU A 197 8.47 -3.00 -24.85
C LEU A 197 7.88 -4.41 -24.90
N LEU A 198 6.85 -4.65 -25.71
CA LEU A 198 6.11 -5.90 -25.76
C LEU A 198 6.96 -7.00 -26.44
N GLN A 199 7.30 -8.05 -25.69
CA GLN A 199 8.02 -9.22 -26.21
C GLN A 199 7.08 -10.41 -26.44
N ASP A 200 6.07 -10.58 -25.57
CA ASP A 200 5.07 -11.64 -25.69
C ASP A 200 3.71 -11.02 -26.08
N PRO A 201 3.19 -11.31 -27.28
CA PRO A 201 1.92 -10.80 -27.75
C PRO A 201 0.72 -11.16 -26.86
N THR A 202 0.85 -12.21 -26.03
CA THR A 202 -0.21 -12.64 -25.09
C THR A 202 -0.22 -11.89 -23.77
N GLU A 203 0.81 -11.05 -23.51
CA GLU A 203 0.88 -10.27 -22.30
C GLU A 203 -0.22 -9.22 -22.24
N SER A 204 -1.11 -9.36 -21.27
CA SER A 204 -2.29 -8.52 -21.10
C SER A 204 -2.08 -7.30 -20.19
N CYS A 205 -0.98 -7.26 -19.42
CA CYS A 205 -0.71 -6.12 -18.54
C CYS A 205 -0.43 -4.85 -19.34
N VAL A 206 -0.95 -3.73 -18.85
CA VAL A 206 -0.75 -2.41 -19.45
C VAL A 206 0.71 -2.01 -19.34
N PHE A 207 1.28 -2.01 -18.13
CA PHE A 207 2.60 -1.46 -17.86
C PHE A 207 3.67 -2.54 -17.81
N LEU A 208 4.61 -2.46 -18.74
CA LEU A 208 5.67 -3.44 -18.94
C LEU A 208 7.03 -2.87 -18.47
N ASN A 209 7.87 -3.75 -17.97
CA ASN A 209 9.28 -3.43 -17.71
C ASN A 209 10.11 -3.54 -19.00
N TYR A 210 11.42 -3.28 -18.92
CA TYR A 210 12.33 -3.35 -20.05
C TYR A 210 12.50 -4.76 -20.64
N SER A 211 12.10 -5.81 -19.91
CA SER A 211 12.12 -7.21 -20.37
C SER A 211 10.76 -7.68 -20.89
N GLY A 212 9.86 -6.77 -21.23
CA GLY A 212 8.52 -7.08 -21.72
C GLY A 212 7.58 -7.75 -20.70
N LYS A 213 7.99 -7.87 -19.43
CA LYS A 213 7.19 -8.47 -18.37
C LYS A 213 6.42 -7.40 -17.58
N PRO A 214 5.36 -7.76 -16.84
CA PRO A 214 4.64 -6.81 -16.01
C PRO A 214 5.56 -6.02 -15.08
N MET A 215 5.29 -4.72 -14.91
CA MET A 215 5.99 -3.85 -13.98
C MET A 215 5.79 -4.33 -12.55
N THR A 216 6.84 -4.31 -11.74
CA THR A 216 6.76 -4.65 -10.32
C THR A 216 6.54 -3.40 -9.46
N ARG A 217 5.93 -3.57 -8.26
CA ARG A 217 5.79 -2.48 -7.29
C ARG A 217 7.13 -1.86 -6.90
N GLN A 218 8.16 -2.69 -6.71
CA GLN A 218 9.51 -2.22 -6.40
C GLN A 218 10.15 -1.47 -7.57
N GLY A 219 9.95 -1.96 -8.79
CA GLY A 219 10.40 -1.28 -10.01
C GLY A 219 9.79 0.11 -10.14
N PHE A 220 8.49 0.22 -9.98
CA PHE A 220 7.79 1.51 -10.04
C PHE A 220 8.22 2.45 -8.90
N TRP A 221 8.40 1.93 -7.68
CA TRP A 221 8.91 2.76 -6.58
C TRP A 221 10.29 3.35 -6.86
N LYS A 222 11.21 2.56 -7.46
CA LYS A 222 12.52 3.07 -7.87
C LYS A 222 12.40 4.18 -8.92
N ILE A 223 11.46 4.05 -9.86
CA ILE A 223 11.17 5.06 -10.88
C ILE A 223 10.71 6.36 -10.23
N VAL A 224 9.70 6.31 -9.34
CA VAL A 224 9.19 7.47 -8.62
C VAL A 224 10.30 8.16 -7.84
N LYS A 225 11.12 7.40 -7.11
CA LYS A 225 12.24 7.95 -6.33
C LYS A 225 13.31 8.58 -7.23
N GLY A 226 13.59 7.98 -8.40
CA GLY A 226 14.53 8.54 -9.36
C GLY A 226 14.07 9.89 -9.90
N TYR A 227 12.80 10.01 -10.31
CA TYR A 227 12.24 11.28 -10.79
C TYR A 227 12.09 12.32 -9.69
N ALA A 228 11.79 11.92 -8.46
CA ALA A 228 11.79 12.84 -7.32
C ALA A 228 13.17 13.46 -7.08
N GLY A 229 14.23 12.65 -7.18
CA GLY A 229 15.61 13.16 -7.09
C GLY A 229 15.97 14.10 -8.24
N GLN A 230 15.54 13.81 -9.48
CA GLN A 230 15.73 14.69 -10.64
C GLN A 230 15.00 16.02 -10.50
N ALA A 231 13.81 15.99 -9.90
CA ALA A 231 12.99 17.16 -9.61
C ALA A 231 13.50 18.00 -8.41
N GLY A 232 14.55 17.55 -7.69
CA GLY A 232 15.04 18.22 -6.49
C GLY A 232 14.03 18.21 -5.34
N ILE A 233 13.14 17.23 -5.28
CA ILE A 233 12.14 17.12 -4.22
C ILE A 233 12.77 16.41 -3.03
N GLU A 234 12.95 17.15 -1.93
CA GLU A 234 13.63 16.67 -0.71
C GLU A 234 12.73 15.75 0.15
N GLU A 235 11.42 15.90 0.04
CA GLU A 235 10.47 15.08 0.78
C GLU A 235 10.55 13.62 0.35
N GLU A 236 10.37 12.71 1.31
CA GLU A 236 10.31 11.28 1.01
C GLU A 236 9.06 10.97 0.17
N ILE A 237 9.26 10.85 -1.15
CA ILE A 237 8.16 10.52 -2.06
C ILE A 237 8.02 9.02 -2.18
N THR A 238 6.85 8.55 -1.81
CA THR A 238 6.40 7.18 -2.06
C THR A 238 5.14 7.21 -2.91
N PRO A 239 4.80 6.10 -3.58
CA PRO A 239 3.52 6.01 -4.29
C PRO A 239 2.30 6.24 -3.39
N HIS A 240 2.42 5.99 -2.08
CA HIS A 240 1.38 6.30 -1.11
C HIS A 240 1.24 7.81 -0.89
N VAL A 241 2.34 8.55 -0.90
CA VAL A 241 2.32 10.02 -0.81
C VAL A 241 1.58 10.62 -2.00
N LEU A 242 1.83 10.16 -3.23
CA LEU A 242 1.10 10.62 -4.42
C LEU A 242 -0.40 10.34 -4.33
N ARG A 243 -0.78 9.15 -3.85
CA ARG A 243 -2.19 8.82 -3.62
C ARG A 243 -2.82 9.67 -2.51
N HIS A 244 -2.07 9.99 -1.45
CA HIS A 244 -2.54 10.91 -0.40
C HIS A 244 -2.70 12.33 -0.93
N SER A 245 -1.77 12.79 -1.77
CA SER A 245 -1.85 14.10 -2.42
C SER A 245 -3.06 14.20 -3.34
N PHE A 246 -3.33 13.17 -4.17
CA PHE A 246 -4.54 13.09 -4.96
C PHE A 246 -5.81 13.29 -4.11
N ALA A 247 -5.94 12.53 -3.01
CA ALA A 247 -7.12 12.61 -2.15
C ALA A 247 -7.26 13.99 -1.48
N ALA A 248 -6.14 14.53 -0.97
CA ALA A 248 -6.13 15.85 -0.32
C ALA A 248 -6.49 16.96 -1.30
N HIS A 249 -5.88 16.96 -2.50
CA HIS A 249 -6.15 17.96 -3.53
C HIS A 249 -7.59 17.92 -4.04
N LEU A 250 -8.19 16.74 -4.19
CA LEU A 250 -9.62 16.65 -4.56
C LEU A 250 -10.52 17.26 -3.47
N ILE A 251 -10.27 16.96 -2.20
CA ILE A 251 -11.07 17.49 -1.09
C ILE A 251 -10.85 18.99 -0.92
N GLU A 252 -9.61 19.48 -1.07
CA GLU A 252 -9.29 20.90 -1.07
C GLU A 252 -10.02 21.67 -2.18
N ASN A 253 -10.26 21.02 -3.33
CA ASN A 253 -11.02 21.56 -4.44
C ASN A 253 -12.53 21.28 -4.38
N GLY A 254 -13.05 20.86 -3.22
CA GLY A 254 -14.48 20.74 -2.95
C GLY A 254 -15.11 19.40 -3.36
N ALA A 255 -14.32 18.38 -3.68
CA ALA A 255 -14.88 17.07 -3.96
C ALA A 255 -15.55 16.44 -2.72
N ASP A 256 -16.68 15.76 -2.94
CA ASP A 256 -17.38 15.04 -1.88
C ASP A 256 -16.50 13.90 -1.31
N LEU A 257 -16.48 13.78 0.01
CA LEU A 257 -15.68 12.79 0.72
C LEU A 257 -16.03 11.35 0.33
N ARG A 258 -17.32 11.08 0.09
CA ARG A 258 -17.79 9.73 -0.31
C ARG A 258 -17.33 9.39 -1.71
N ALA A 259 -17.39 10.34 -2.63
CA ALA A 259 -16.86 10.15 -3.99
C ALA A 259 -15.36 9.84 -3.96
N VAL A 260 -14.56 10.56 -3.17
CA VAL A 260 -13.13 10.29 -3.00
C VAL A 260 -12.90 8.91 -2.35
N GLN A 261 -13.70 8.54 -1.36
CA GLN A 261 -13.65 7.22 -0.72
C GLN A 261 -13.90 6.09 -1.74
N GLU A 262 -14.89 6.21 -2.59
CA GLU A 262 -15.22 5.25 -3.63
C GLU A 262 -14.10 5.12 -4.66
N MET A 263 -13.57 6.24 -5.17
CA MET A 263 -12.43 6.25 -6.09
C MET A 263 -11.21 5.54 -5.49
N LEU A 264 -10.91 5.82 -4.23
CA LEU A 264 -9.80 5.17 -3.51
C LEU A 264 -10.07 3.70 -3.16
N GLY A 265 -11.32 3.26 -3.13
CA GLY A 265 -11.71 1.91 -2.68
C GLY A 265 -11.35 1.67 -1.21
N HIS A 266 -11.66 2.65 -0.35
CA HIS A 266 -11.57 2.51 1.09
C HIS A 266 -12.83 1.83 1.62
N SER A 267 -12.68 0.73 2.35
CA SER A 267 -13.80 0.03 2.99
C SER A 267 -14.34 0.78 4.21
N ASP A 268 -13.51 1.66 4.81
CA ASP A 268 -13.84 2.44 5.99
C ASP A 268 -13.65 3.94 5.70
N ILE A 269 -14.67 4.74 5.97
CA ILE A 269 -14.70 6.19 5.78
C ILE A 269 -13.66 6.90 6.65
N SER A 270 -13.35 6.34 7.83
CA SER A 270 -12.36 6.89 8.74
C SER A 270 -10.98 7.06 8.11
N THR A 271 -10.65 6.21 7.13
CA THR A 271 -9.41 6.29 6.36
C THR A 271 -9.38 7.52 5.43
N THR A 272 -10.53 8.01 4.99
CA THR A 272 -10.65 9.18 4.12
C THR A 272 -10.88 10.46 4.93
N GLN A 273 -11.47 10.38 6.11
CA GLN A 273 -11.69 11.53 7.01
C GLN A 273 -10.38 12.21 7.47
N ILE A 274 -9.25 11.51 7.40
CA ILE A 274 -7.94 12.09 7.70
C ILE A 274 -7.65 13.31 6.81
N TYR A 275 -8.10 13.28 5.56
CA TYR A 275 -7.90 14.38 4.60
C TYR A 275 -8.77 15.61 4.93
N MET A 276 -9.95 15.43 5.52
CA MET A 276 -10.77 16.54 6.00
C MET A 276 -10.05 17.35 7.09
N LYS A 277 -9.38 16.67 8.03
CA LYS A 277 -8.60 17.36 9.07
C LYS A 277 -7.48 18.22 8.51
N LEU A 278 -6.86 17.80 7.39
CA LEU A 278 -5.84 18.60 6.69
C LEU A 278 -6.45 19.90 6.13
N THR A 279 -7.64 19.79 5.53
CA THR A 279 -8.37 20.93 4.96
C THR A 279 -8.91 21.88 6.04
N GLU A 280 -9.42 21.35 7.15
CA GLU A 280 -9.89 22.16 8.31
C GLU A 280 -8.77 22.99 8.92
N ASN A 281 -7.57 22.44 9.07
CA ASN A 281 -6.41 23.16 9.58
C ASN A 281 -5.99 24.31 8.65
N LYS A 282 -6.06 24.08 7.33
CA LYS A 282 -5.78 25.10 6.33
C LYS A 282 -6.85 26.20 6.34
N LEU A 283 -8.12 25.82 6.49
CA LEU A 283 -9.23 26.78 6.57
C LEU A 283 -9.10 27.68 7.81
N LYS A 284 -8.81 27.12 8.98
CA LYS A 284 -8.55 27.87 10.22
C LYS A 284 -7.36 28.81 10.06
N SER A 285 -6.29 28.35 9.42
CA SER A 285 -5.10 29.19 9.16
C SER A 285 -5.41 30.36 8.21
N VAL A 286 -6.18 30.11 7.15
CA VAL A 286 -6.62 31.15 6.20
C VAL A 286 -7.56 32.13 6.88
N TYR A 287 -8.53 31.63 7.65
CA TYR A 287 -9.46 32.46 8.41
C TYR A 287 -8.71 33.35 9.41
N ALA A 288 -7.78 32.78 10.17
CA ALA A 288 -6.98 33.53 11.15
C ALA A 288 -6.10 34.61 10.51
N LYS A 289 -5.68 34.43 9.25
CA LYS A 289 -4.87 35.42 8.52
C LYS A 289 -5.70 36.49 7.79
N ALA A 290 -6.92 36.15 7.39
CA ALA A 290 -7.72 36.97 6.49
C ALA A 290 -8.91 37.65 7.17
N HIS A 291 -9.38 37.13 8.31
CA HIS A 291 -10.57 37.68 8.95
C HIS A 291 -10.19 38.81 9.93
N PRO A 292 -10.80 39.99 9.82
CA PRO A 292 -10.44 41.15 10.64
C PRO A 292 -10.68 41.00 12.17
N ARG A 293 -11.35 39.93 12.55
CA ARG A 293 -11.69 39.61 13.96
C ARG A 293 -11.30 38.16 14.32
N ALA A 294 -10.29 37.56 13.64
CA ALA A 294 -9.79 36.24 14.00
C ALA A 294 -8.93 36.27 15.26
#